data_81d9caf3a706a3399543adcf3703bc09
#
_entry.id   81d9caf3a706a3399543adcf3703bc09
#
_cell.length_a   1.000
_cell.length_b   1.000
_cell.length_c   1.000
_cell.angle_alpha   90.00
_cell.angle_beta   90.00
_cell.angle_gamma   90.00
#
_symmetry.space_group_name_H-M   'P 1'
#
loop_
_entity.id
_entity.type
_entity.pdbx_description
1 polymer ?
#
loop_
_entity_poly.entity_id
_entity_poly.type
_entity_poly.pdbx_seq_one_letter_code
_entity_poly.pdbx_strand_id
1 'polypeptide(L)'
;GMLGYSVKTAGGVGTMFHDPPQTFKTRGELGWACVKGIFSIVGSAGTGILGQSDFTRYSSTKRGPILPQILGAPIALTFSCVIGVITTSASSQFLGEVEWNPTVLLNKIQQYEGNSSKARAVIFFGCFSFTLQQMAINLMLNCLSSSMDMVGLCPRYINIRRGSILIMAVSILIWPWKILTSAKAVVCLLYTSPSPR
;
A
#
# COMPACT_ATOMS: atom_id res chain seq x y z
N GLY A 1 -8.48 -12.46 -10.69
CA GLY A 1 -9.12 -11.18 -10.75
C GLY A 1 -8.43 -10.24 -11.75
N MET A 2 -8.05 -9.07 -11.29
CA MET A 2 -7.49 -7.97 -12.10
C MET A 2 -6.28 -8.38 -12.95
N LEU A 3 -5.29 -9.08 -12.37
CA LEU A 3 -4.15 -9.61 -13.10
C LEU A 3 -4.57 -10.51 -14.29
N GLY A 4 -5.45 -11.49 -14.02
CA GLY A 4 -5.88 -12.41 -15.07
C GLY A 4 -6.65 -11.73 -16.20
N TYR A 5 -7.46 -10.71 -15.88
CA TYR A 5 -8.14 -9.89 -16.86
C TYR A 5 -7.15 -9.08 -17.71
N SER A 6 -6.23 -8.36 -17.08
CA SER A 6 -5.24 -7.53 -17.79
C SER A 6 -4.34 -8.36 -18.70
N VAL A 7 -3.83 -9.50 -18.24
CA VAL A 7 -2.98 -10.39 -19.03
C VAL A 7 -3.76 -11.01 -20.21
N LYS A 8 -5.02 -11.40 -19.98
CA LYS A 8 -5.88 -11.96 -21.04
C LYS A 8 -6.19 -10.92 -22.12
N THR A 9 -6.53 -9.70 -21.73
CA THR A 9 -6.89 -8.60 -22.65
C THR A 9 -5.67 -8.10 -23.42
N ALA A 10 -4.51 -8.03 -22.76
CA ALA A 10 -3.26 -7.65 -23.41
C ALA A 10 -2.63 -8.75 -24.27
N GLY A 11 -3.07 -10.00 -24.14
CA GLY A 11 -2.46 -11.14 -24.85
C GLY A 11 -1.06 -11.52 -24.34
N GLY A 12 -0.60 -10.96 -23.21
CA GLY A 12 0.72 -11.21 -22.65
C GLY A 12 1.03 -10.38 -21.39
N VAL A 13 2.28 -10.47 -20.96
CA VAL A 13 2.79 -9.81 -19.73
C VAL A 13 3.01 -8.29 -19.91
N GLY A 14 2.83 -7.78 -21.13
CA GLY A 14 3.03 -6.38 -21.46
C GLY A 14 4.40 -6.06 -22.04
N THR A 15 4.51 -4.94 -22.74
CA THR A 15 5.73 -4.50 -23.43
C THR A 15 6.81 -3.97 -22.50
N MET A 16 6.47 -3.55 -21.27
CA MET A 16 7.44 -3.01 -20.32
C MET A 16 8.58 -3.96 -19.94
N PHE A 17 8.36 -5.28 -20.11
CA PHE A 17 9.40 -6.28 -19.89
C PHE A 17 10.32 -6.46 -21.10
N HIS A 18 9.85 -6.14 -22.32
CA HIS A 18 10.64 -6.23 -23.55
C HIS A 18 11.32 -4.90 -23.90
N ASP A 19 10.59 -3.81 -23.74
CA ASP A 19 11.08 -2.45 -23.99
C ASP A 19 10.87 -1.61 -22.75
N PRO A 20 11.75 -1.70 -21.76
CA PRO A 20 11.66 -0.84 -20.56
C PRO A 20 11.81 0.61 -21.02
N PRO A 21 10.96 1.52 -20.53
CA PRO A 21 11.09 2.93 -20.84
C PRO A 21 12.50 3.38 -20.43
N GLN A 22 13.31 3.78 -21.42
CA GLN A 22 14.69 4.21 -21.24
C GLN A 22 14.72 5.58 -20.52
N THR A 23 14.38 5.58 -19.25
CA THR A 23 14.27 6.81 -18.43
C THR A 23 15.62 7.21 -17.84
N PHE A 24 16.59 6.28 -17.83
CA PHE A 24 17.89 6.52 -17.21
C PHE A 24 18.98 6.68 -18.25
N LYS A 25 19.56 7.89 -18.32
CA LYS A 25 20.66 8.22 -19.23
C LYS A 25 22.03 7.75 -18.73
N THR A 26 22.16 7.56 -17.43
CA THR A 26 23.44 7.24 -16.78
C THR A 26 23.29 6.13 -15.75
N ARG A 27 24.32 5.26 -15.61
CA ARG A 27 24.36 4.23 -14.55
C ARG A 27 24.17 4.81 -13.14
N GLY A 28 24.62 6.03 -12.91
CA GLY A 28 24.43 6.74 -11.65
C GLY A 28 22.96 7.06 -11.36
N GLU A 29 22.19 7.46 -12.36
CA GLU A 29 20.74 7.72 -12.20
C GLU A 29 19.97 6.43 -11.86
N LEU A 30 20.34 5.33 -12.51
CA LEU A 30 19.76 4.01 -12.18
C LEU A 30 20.08 3.62 -10.74
N GLY A 31 21.33 3.79 -10.30
CA GLY A 31 21.75 3.53 -8.92
C GLY A 31 20.93 4.35 -7.90
N TRP A 32 20.77 5.64 -8.15
CA TRP A 32 19.95 6.52 -7.31
C TRP A 32 18.46 6.14 -7.32
N ALA A 33 17.92 5.71 -8.45
CA ALA A 33 16.53 5.23 -8.53
C ALA A 33 16.33 3.96 -7.70
N CYS A 34 17.26 3.01 -7.75
CA CYS A 34 17.24 1.81 -6.92
C CYS A 34 17.30 2.16 -5.43
N VAL A 35 18.19 3.05 -5.03
CA VAL A 35 18.32 3.50 -3.63
C VAL A 35 17.02 4.16 -3.16
N LYS A 36 16.45 5.08 -3.95
CA LYS A 36 15.14 5.69 -3.65
C LYS A 36 14.02 4.66 -3.52
N GLY A 37 14.00 3.66 -4.41
CA GLY A 37 13.03 2.55 -4.34
C GLY A 37 13.14 1.75 -3.05
N ILE A 38 14.36 1.40 -2.64
CA ILE A 38 14.61 0.68 -1.38
C ILE A 38 14.12 1.52 -0.18
N PHE A 39 14.51 2.80 -0.10
CA PHE A 39 14.07 3.68 0.97
C PHE A 39 12.55 3.90 0.99
N SER A 40 11.91 3.95 -0.16
CA SER A 40 10.45 4.05 -0.26
C SER A 40 9.75 2.81 0.32
N ILE A 41 10.25 1.61 0.00
CA ILE A 41 9.72 0.35 0.54
C ILE A 41 9.95 0.27 2.05
N VAL A 42 11.16 0.57 2.52
CA VAL A 42 11.47 0.58 3.96
C VAL A 42 10.62 1.60 4.70
N GLY A 43 10.43 2.79 4.13
CA GLY A 43 9.57 3.83 4.71
C GLY A 43 8.10 3.42 4.80
N SER A 44 7.58 2.77 3.76
CA SER A 44 6.19 2.27 3.78
C SER A 44 5.96 1.13 4.79
N ALA A 45 6.99 0.32 5.05
CA ALA A 45 6.95 -0.74 6.06
C ALA A 45 7.28 -0.26 7.49
N GLY A 46 7.69 1.00 7.65
CA GLY A 46 8.20 1.55 8.92
C GLY A 46 7.23 1.42 10.09
N THR A 47 5.97 1.70 9.89
CA THR A 47 4.92 1.54 10.93
C THR A 47 4.76 0.08 11.35
N GLY A 48 4.85 -0.86 10.42
CA GLY A 48 4.81 -2.29 10.71
C GLY A 48 6.04 -2.77 11.49
N ILE A 49 7.22 -2.22 11.18
CA ILE A 49 8.47 -2.54 11.89
C ILE A 49 8.42 -2.04 13.33
N LEU A 50 7.97 -0.80 13.55
CA LEU A 50 7.85 -0.20 14.88
C LEU A 50 6.81 -0.92 15.75
N GLY A 51 5.67 -1.29 15.19
CA GLY A 51 4.60 -2.02 15.89
C GLY A 51 4.81 -3.53 16.01
N GLN A 52 5.94 -4.06 15.56
CA GLN A 52 6.20 -5.50 15.55
C GLN A 52 6.21 -6.13 16.95
N SER A 53 6.70 -5.39 17.95
CA SER A 53 6.70 -5.82 19.35
C SER A 53 5.28 -6.05 19.90
N ASP A 54 4.30 -5.28 19.44
CA ASP A 54 2.92 -5.35 19.91
C ASP A 54 2.25 -6.67 19.50
N PHE A 55 2.59 -7.19 18.34
CA PHE A 55 2.07 -8.47 17.85
C PHE A 55 2.84 -9.67 18.44
N THR A 56 4.16 -9.55 18.58
CA THR A 56 5.00 -10.66 19.06
C THR A 56 4.83 -10.94 20.55
N ARG A 57 4.42 -9.95 21.34
CA ARG A 57 4.13 -10.14 22.79
C ARG A 57 3.02 -11.16 23.08
N TYR A 58 2.11 -11.38 22.11
CA TYR A 58 1.03 -12.35 22.25
C TYR A 58 1.41 -13.76 21.77
N SER A 59 2.65 -13.95 21.29
CA SER A 59 3.10 -15.26 20.87
C SER A 59 3.32 -16.20 22.04
N SER A 60 2.81 -17.41 21.93
CA SER A 60 2.99 -18.47 22.95
C SER A 60 4.42 -18.99 23.02
N THR A 61 5.21 -18.83 21.95
CA THR A 61 6.59 -19.29 21.87
C THR A 61 7.51 -18.16 21.41
N LYS A 62 8.68 -18.05 22.08
CA LYS A 62 9.68 -16.99 21.77
C LYS A 62 10.22 -17.09 20.34
N ARG A 63 10.30 -18.29 19.76
CA ARG A 63 10.86 -18.53 18.41
C ARG A 63 9.79 -18.58 17.31
N GLY A 64 8.52 -18.73 17.67
CA GLY A 64 7.42 -18.87 16.70
C GLY A 64 7.31 -17.72 15.70
N PRO A 65 7.41 -16.45 16.13
CA PRO A 65 7.27 -15.31 15.23
C PRO A 65 8.46 -15.07 14.30
N ILE A 66 9.65 -15.61 14.61
CA ILE A 66 10.90 -15.28 13.89
C ILE A 66 10.83 -15.72 12.43
N LEU A 67 10.47 -16.97 12.18
CA LEU A 67 10.44 -17.53 10.82
C LEU A 67 9.40 -16.85 9.93
N PRO A 68 8.13 -16.66 10.36
CA PRO A 68 7.14 -15.91 9.58
C PRO A 68 7.54 -14.47 9.30
N GLN A 69 8.26 -13.81 10.20
CA GLN A 69 8.71 -12.43 10.00
C GLN A 69 9.84 -12.33 9.00
N ILE A 70 10.85 -13.22 9.10
CA ILE A 70 12.01 -13.18 8.21
C ILE A 70 11.65 -13.62 6.78
N LEU A 71 10.78 -14.61 6.64
CA LEU A 71 10.44 -15.18 5.33
C LEU A 71 9.08 -14.71 4.81
N GLY A 72 8.07 -14.68 5.67
CA GLY A 72 6.69 -14.42 5.26
C GLY A 72 6.48 -13.02 4.72
N ALA A 73 6.97 -12.00 5.43
CA ALA A 73 6.79 -10.61 5.01
C ALA A 73 7.53 -10.28 3.70
N PRO A 74 8.83 -10.61 3.52
CA PRO A 74 9.53 -10.37 2.26
C PRO A 74 8.91 -11.14 1.08
N ILE A 75 8.53 -12.40 1.26
CA ILE A 75 7.90 -13.20 0.21
C ILE A 75 6.56 -12.59 -0.20
N ALA A 76 5.70 -12.26 0.76
CA ALA A 76 4.38 -11.70 0.48
C ALA A 76 4.48 -10.33 -0.21
N LEU A 77 5.39 -9.45 0.25
CA LEU A 77 5.63 -8.15 -0.37
C LEU A 77 6.16 -8.28 -1.80
N THR A 78 7.17 -9.14 -2.01
CA THR A 78 7.73 -9.38 -3.34
C THR A 78 6.67 -9.92 -4.29
N PHE A 79 5.87 -10.89 -3.86
CA PHE A 79 4.78 -11.44 -4.66
C PHE A 79 3.74 -10.39 -5.02
N SER A 80 3.34 -9.54 -4.08
CA SER A 80 2.41 -8.44 -4.32
C SER A 80 2.98 -7.40 -5.30
N CYS A 81 4.26 -7.06 -5.17
CA CYS A 81 4.93 -6.14 -6.09
C CYS A 81 4.99 -6.71 -7.52
N VAL A 82 5.34 -7.98 -7.67
CA VAL A 82 5.38 -8.65 -8.99
C VAL A 82 4.00 -8.64 -9.63
N ILE A 83 2.94 -8.98 -8.89
CA ILE A 83 1.56 -8.90 -9.40
C ILE A 83 1.21 -7.47 -9.83
N GLY A 84 1.57 -6.47 -9.04
CA GLY A 84 1.34 -5.06 -9.36
C GLY A 84 2.03 -4.63 -10.66
N VAL A 85 3.32 -4.95 -10.80
CA VAL A 85 4.11 -4.62 -11.99
C VAL A 85 3.55 -5.30 -13.24
N ILE A 86 3.23 -6.60 -13.17
CA ILE A 86 2.64 -7.33 -14.30
C ILE A 86 1.28 -6.74 -14.68
N THR A 87 0.44 -6.42 -13.71
CA THR A 87 -0.88 -5.83 -13.97
C THR A 87 -0.76 -4.47 -14.63
N THR A 88 0.13 -3.61 -14.15
CA THR A 88 0.39 -2.28 -14.74
C THR A 88 0.96 -2.40 -16.14
N SER A 89 1.94 -3.28 -16.35
CA SER A 89 2.53 -3.52 -17.67
C SER A 89 1.52 -4.06 -18.69
N ALA A 90 0.70 -5.01 -18.31
CA ALA A 90 -0.34 -5.55 -19.17
C ALA A 90 -1.43 -4.50 -19.47
N SER A 91 -1.83 -3.69 -18.49
CA SER A 91 -2.86 -2.68 -18.68
C SER A 91 -2.40 -1.52 -19.55
N SER A 92 -1.13 -1.16 -19.54
CA SER A 92 -0.59 -0.08 -20.37
C SER A 92 -0.73 -0.36 -21.87
N GLN A 93 -0.78 -1.63 -22.30
CA GLN A 93 -0.94 -1.99 -23.69
C GLN A 93 -2.32 -1.60 -24.29
N PHE A 94 -3.40 -1.80 -23.53
CA PHE A 94 -4.75 -1.49 -24.04
C PHE A 94 -5.27 -0.13 -23.58
N LEU A 95 -4.71 0.45 -22.50
CA LEU A 95 -5.06 1.78 -22.04
C LEU A 95 -4.20 2.90 -22.66
N GLY A 96 -3.02 2.57 -23.21
CA GLY A 96 -2.08 3.53 -23.77
C GLY A 96 -1.33 4.38 -22.71
N GLU A 97 -1.65 4.22 -21.44
CA GLU A 97 -1.05 4.96 -20.31
C GLU A 97 -0.64 4.01 -19.21
N VAL A 98 0.42 4.36 -18.51
CA VAL A 98 0.91 3.61 -17.34
C VAL A 98 0.19 4.10 -16.10
N GLU A 99 -0.75 3.30 -15.60
CA GLU A 99 -1.48 3.62 -14.36
C GLU A 99 -1.13 2.62 -13.27
N TRP A 100 -0.46 3.11 -12.23
CA TRP A 100 -0.04 2.29 -11.09
C TRP A 100 -1.09 2.23 -9.97
N ASN A 101 -2.02 3.18 -9.94
CA ASN A 101 -3.05 3.24 -8.90
C ASN A 101 -4.19 2.27 -9.23
N PRO A 102 -4.43 1.22 -8.39
CA PRO A 102 -5.40 0.19 -8.71
C PRO A 102 -6.85 0.71 -8.80
N THR A 103 -7.21 1.77 -8.07
CA THR A 103 -8.56 2.35 -8.12
C THR A 103 -8.79 3.13 -9.40
N VAL A 104 -7.80 3.90 -9.85
CA VAL A 104 -7.85 4.63 -11.13
C VAL A 104 -7.83 3.64 -12.29
N LEU A 105 -7.01 2.60 -12.20
CA LEU A 105 -6.94 1.54 -13.18
C LEU A 105 -8.29 0.82 -13.37
N LEU A 106 -8.98 0.49 -12.28
CA LEU A 106 -10.32 -0.10 -12.35
C LEU A 106 -11.32 0.83 -13.05
N ASN A 107 -11.26 2.13 -12.79
CA ASN A 107 -12.11 3.11 -13.44
C ASN A 107 -11.83 3.20 -14.95
N LYS A 108 -10.55 3.22 -15.35
CA LYS A 108 -10.16 3.21 -16.77
C LYS A 108 -10.59 1.93 -17.47
N ILE A 109 -10.49 0.77 -16.83
CA ILE A 109 -10.98 -0.51 -17.36
C ILE A 109 -12.51 -0.44 -17.55
N GLN A 110 -13.25 0.17 -16.63
CA GLN A 110 -14.69 0.36 -16.77
C GLN A 110 -15.06 1.19 -18.00
N GLN A 111 -14.31 2.26 -18.25
CA GLN A 111 -14.51 3.11 -19.42
C GLN A 111 -14.16 2.36 -20.71
N TYR A 112 -13.07 1.59 -20.71
CA TYR A 112 -12.66 0.77 -21.84
C TYR A 112 -13.70 -0.28 -22.25
N GLU A 113 -14.35 -0.93 -21.28
CA GLU A 113 -15.42 -1.92 -21.48
C GLU A 113 -16.78 -1.28 -21.83
N GLY A 114 -16.83 0.01 -22.14
CA GLY A 114 -18.06 0.72 -22.53
C GLY A 114 -19.12 0.80 -21.42
N ASN A 115 -18.72 0.73 -20.15
CA ASN A 115 -19.60 0.84 -18.98
C ASN A 115 -20.73 -0.20 -18.93
N SER A 116 -20.49 -1.39 -19.45
CA SER A 116 -21.48 -2.48 -19.49
C SER A 116 -21.90 -2.89 -18.08
N SER A 117 -23.12 -3.45 -17.92
CA SER A 117 -23.64 -3.88 -16.61
C SER A 117 -22.75 -4.95 -15.95
N LYS A 118 -22.13 -5.82 -16.74
CA LYS A 118 -21.18 -6.84 -16.28
C LYS A 118 -19.90 -6.20 -15.76
N ALA A 119 -19.32 -5.24 -16.50
CA ALA A 119 -18.12 -4.51 -16.09
C ALA A 119 -18.36 -3.75 -14.77
N ARG A 120 -19.49 -3.06 -14.65
CA ARG A 120 -19.85 -2.34 -13.41
C ARG A 120 -19.94 -3.28 -12.20
N ALA A 121 -20.56 -4.45 -12.34
CA ALA A 121 -20.66 -5.42 -11.25
C ALA A 121 -19.28 -5.94 -10.82
N VAL A 122 -18.42 -6.33 -11.77
CA VAL A 122 -17.07 -6.82 -11.46
C VAL A 122 -16.24 -5.75 -10.78
N ILE A 123 -16.31 -4.51 -11.25
CA ILE A 123 -15.56 -3.39 -10.66
C ILE A 123 -16.09 -3.03 -9.29
N PHE A 124 -17.42 -3.06 -9.08
CA PHE A 124 -18.01 -2.85 -7.76
C PHE A 124 -17.46 -3.85 -6.73
N PHE A 125 -17.46 -5.16 -7.05
CA PHE A 125 -16.90 -6.16 -6.15
C PHE A 125 -15.37 -6.02 -5.97
N GLY A 126 -14.66 -5.60 -7.00
CA GLY A 126 -13.23 -5.28 -6.93
C GLY A 126 -12.95 -4.12 -5.97
N CYS A 127 -13.62 -3.00 -6.13
CA CYS A 127 -13.50 -1.84 -5.25
C CYS A 127 -13.93 -2.16 -3.81
N PHE A 128 -15.01 -2.91 -3.64
CA PHE A 128 -15.47 -3.36 -2.34
C PHE A 128 -14.43 -4.22 -1.63
N SER A 129 -13.80 -5.17 -2.35
CA SER A 129 -12.73 -6.00 -1.80
C SER A 129 -11.50 -5.18 -1.40
N PHE A 130 -11.09 -4.19 -2.21
CA PHE A 130 -10.01 -3.27 -1.86
C PHE A 130 -10.34 -2.43 -0.63
N THR A 131 -11.58 -1.96 -0.51
CA THR A 131 -12.04 -1.20 0.66
C THR A 131 -11.97 -2.05 1.93
N LEU A 132 -12.49 -3.27 1.89
CA LEU A 132 -12.39 -4.19 3.04
C LEU A 132 -10.95 -4.49 3.42
N GLN A 133 -10.08 -4.72 2.44
CA GLN A 133 -8.66 -4.96 2.67
C GLN A 133 -8.00 -3.75 3.34
N GLN A 134 -8.25 -2.53 2.86
CA GLN A 134 -7.69 -1.31 3.44
C GLN A 134 -8.21 -1.06 4.85
N MET A 135 -9.49 -1.33 5.11
CA MET A 135 -10.05 -1.25 6.46
C MET A 135 -9.36 -2.25 7.41
N ALA A 136 -9.20 -3.50 6.98
CA ALA A 136 -8.54 -4.53 7.79
C ALA A 136 -7.09 -4.16 8.12
N ILE A 137 -6.30 -3.73 7.13
CA ILE A 137 -4.92 -3.30 7.31
C ILE A 137 -4.85 -2.09 8.27
N ASN A 138 -5.73 -1.12 8.09
CA ASN A 138 -5.74 0.09 8.92
C ASN A 138 -6.11 -0.21 10.38
N LEU A 139 -7.08 -1.10 10.60
CA LEU A 139 -7.42 -1.56 11.95
C LEU A 139 -6.25 -2.30 12.61
N MET A 140 -5.58 -3.17 11.88
CA MET A 140 -4.48 -3.96 12.44
C MET A 140 -3.24 -3.12 12.69
N LEU A 141 -2.75 -2.38 11.70
CA LEU A 141 -1.46 -1.70 11.79
C LEU A 141 -1.54 -0.34 12.51
N ASN A 142 -2.61 0.41 12.33
CA ASN A 142 -2.70 1.75 12.88
C ASN A 142 -3.55 1.78 14.16
N CYS A 143 -4.79 1.28 14.11
CA CYS A 143 -5.71 1.42 15.24
C CYS A 143 -5.28 0.57 16.43
N LEU A 144 -4.91 -0.69 16.22
CA LEU A 144 -4.53 -1.60 17.29
C LEU A 144 -3.19 -1.19 17.92
N SER A 145 -2.17 -0.92 17.11
CA SER A 145 -0.84 -0.50 17.59
C SER A 145 -0.93 0.81 18.39
N SER A 146 -1.56 1.84 17.82
CA SER A 146 -1.75 3.11 18.53
C SER A 146 -2.60 2.99 19.80
N SER A 147 -3.56 2.04 19.83
CA SER A 147 -4.34 1.77 21.06
C SER A 147 -3.47 1.17 22.15
N MET A 148 -2.52 0.31 21.81
CA MET A 148 -1.56 -0.27 22.75
C MET A 148 -0.62 0.78 23.31
N ASP A 149 -0.16 1.72 22.46
CA ASP A 149 0.66 2.86 22.89
C ASP A 149 -0.09 3.74 23.89
N MET A 150 -1.38 4.01 23.63
CA MET A 150 -2.22 4.77 24.55
C MET A 150 -2.43 4.06 25.89
N VAL A 151 -2.57 2.74 25.89
CA VAL A 151 -2.63 1.94 27.12
C VAL A 151 -1.30 2.01 27.86
N GLY A 152 -0.18 2.02 27.14
CA GLY A 152 1.16 2.19 27.74
C GLY A 152 1.34 3.54 28.43
N LEU A 153 0.76 4.61 27.88
CA LEU A 153 0.82 5.96 28.45
C LEU A 153 -0.03 6.11 29.72
N CYS A 154 -1.25 5.57 29.71
CA CYS A 154 -2.21 5.72 30.81
C CYS A 154 -2.91 4.40 31.16
N PRO A 155 -2.21 3.39 31.71
CA PRO A 155 -2.73 2.04 31.93
C PRO A 155 -3.89 1.99 32.93
N ARG A 156 -3.98 2.99 33.83
CA ARG A 156 -5.01 3.06 34.87
C ARG A 156 -6.40 3.43 34.32
N TYR A 157 -6.47 4.19 33.23
CA TYR A 157 -7.72 4.78 32.72
C TYR A 157 -8.12 4.25 31.33
N ILE A 158 -7.13 3.85 30.53
CA ILE A 158 -7.32 3.49 29.14
C ILE A 158 -7.12 1.99 28.97
N ASN A 159 -8.17 1.32 28.47
CA ASN A 159 -8.13 -0.06 28.00
C ASN A 159 -8.05 -0.08 26.46
N ILE A 160 -7.60 -1.16 25.83
CA ILE A 160 -7.47 -1.26 24.37
C ILE A 160 -8.74 -0.81 23.63
N ARG A 161 -9.93 -1.20 24.10
CA ARG A 161 -11.21 -0.75 23.52
C ARG A 161 -11.41 0.76 23.61
N ARG A 162 -11.14 1.35 24.77
CA ARG A 162 -11.25 2.81 24.96
C ARG A 162 -10.21 3.56 24.14
N GLY A 163 -8.98 3.05 24.08
CA GLY A 163 -7.91 3.59 23.26
C GLY A 163 -8.28 3.58 21.78
N SER A 164 -8.84 2.49 21.24
CA SER A 164 -9.27 2.40 19.86
C SER A 164 -10.36 3.42 19.51
N ILE A 165 -11.38 3.57 20.37
CA ILE A 165 -12.45 4.56 20.16
C ILE A 165 -11.89 5.98 20.19
N LEU A 166 -10.99 6.26 21.15
CA LEU A 166 -10.37 7.57 21.29
C LEU A 166 -9.54 7.94 20.07
N ILE A 167 -8.72 7.00 19.57
CA ILE A 167 -7.92 7.19 18.36
C ILE A 167 -8.78 7.38 17.13
N MET A 168 -9.87 6.62 16.98
CA MET A 168 -10.81 6.82 15.89
C MET A 168 -11.45 8.22 15.94
N ALA A 169 -11.85 8.68 17.12
CA ALA A 169 -12.42 10.02 17.30
C ALA A 169 -11.39 11.12 16.94
N VAL A 170 -10.15 10.99 17.44
CA VAL A 170 -9.05 11.93 17.12
C VAL A 170 -8.74 11.91 15.61
N SER A 171 -8.71 10.73 14.99
CA SER A 171 -8.46 10.61 13.55
C SER A 171 -9.52 11.30 12.70
N ILE A 172 -10.79 11.26 13.12
CA ILE A 172 -11.88 11.99 12.44
C ILE A 172 -11.71 13.49 12.62
N LEU A 173 -11.35 13.96 13.83
CA LEU A 173 -11.15 15.37 14.14
C LEU A 173 -10.02 16.02 13.36
N ILE A 174 -8.94 15.27 13.07
CA ILE A 174 -7.78 15.76 12.29
C ILE A 174 -8.13 15.97 10.81
N TRP A 175 -9.26 15.45 10.32
CA TRP A 175 -9.68 15.59 8.92
C TRP A 175 -8.62 15.13 7.91
N PRO A 176 -8.18 13.88 7.94
CA PRO A 176 -7.07 13.39 7.11
C PRO A 176 -7.31 13.55 5.61
N TRP A 177 -8.55 13.55 5.16
CA TRP A 177 -8.91 13.80 3.75
C TRP A 177 -8.55 15.21 3.27
N LYS A 178 -8.55 16.22 4.15
CA LYS A 178 -8.05 17.56 3.79
C LYS A 178 -6.53 17.60 3.69
N ILE A 179 -5.84 16.84 4.53
CA ILE A 179 -4.38 16.72 4.49
C ILE A 179 -3.94 16.04 3.20
N LEU A 180 -4.62 14.96 2.80
CA LEU A 180 -4.33 14.23 1.57
C LEU A 180 -4.56 15.05 0.29
N THR A 181 -5.52 15.97 0.29
CA THR A 181 -5.76 16.86 -0.86
C THR A 181 -4.74 17.99 -0.97
N SER A 182 -4.01 18.28 0.09
CA SER A 182 -2.94 19.27 0.08
C SER A 182 -1.59 18.58 -0.16
N ALA A 183 -1.11 18.61 -1.41
CA ALA A 183 0.18 18.03 -1.78
C ALA A 183 1.34 18.58 -0.91
N LYS A 184 1.27 19.85 -0.51
CA LYS A 184 2.25 20.47 0.39
C LYS A 184 2.25 19.85 1.80
N ALA A 185 1.09 19.52 2.36
CA ALA A 185 1.00 18.91 3.67
C ALA A 185 1.51 17.46 3.67
N VAL A 186 1.22 16.70 2.62
CA VAL A 186 1.76 15.32 2.45
C VAL A 186 3.27 15.36 2.30
N VAL A 187 3.80 16.28 1.47
CA VAL A 187 5.25 16.46 1.31
C VAL A 187 5.89 16.90 2.62
N CYS A 188 5.27 17.80 3.38
CA CYS A 188 5.79 18.25 4.67
C CYS A 188 5.82 17.13 5.71
N LEU A 189 4.82 16.24 5.73
CA LEU A 189 4.78 15.07 6.62
C LEU A 189 5.79 13.98 6.22
N LEU A 190 6.04 13.80 4.92
CA LEU A 190 6.98 12.80 4.41
C LEU A 190 8.41 13.33 4.32
N TYR A 191 8.60 14.64 4.16
CA TYR A 191 9.88 15.32 4.05
C TYR A 191 10.12 16.26 5.24
N THR A 192 10.19 15.76 6.44
CA THR A 192 10.78 16.49 7.57
C THR A 192 12.31 16.45 7.53
N SER A 193 12.90 16.03 6.43
CA SER A 193 14.34 16.14 6.22
C SER A 193 14.64 17.48 5.54
N PRO A 194 15.50 18.33 6.12
CA PRO A 194 15.93 19.55 5.46
C PRO A 194 16.59 19.19 4.13
N SER A 195 16.06 19.77 3.04
CA SER A 195 16.70 19.69 1.72
C SER A 195 18.13 20.20 1.87
N PRO A 196 19.15 19.42 1.52
CA PRO A 196 20.48 19.97 1.36
C PRO A 196 20.42 20.98 0.20
N ARG A 197 20.80 22.22 0.49
CA ARG A 197 21.01 23.25 -0.51
C ARG A 197 22.12 22.85 -1.45
#